data_be23748306c3aec644e9fe36214410cc
#
_entry.id   be23748306c3aec644e9fe36214410cc
#
_cell.length_a   1.000
_cell.length_b   1.000
_cell.length_c   1.000
_cell.angle_alpha   90.00
_cell.angle_beta   90.00
_cell.angle_gamma   90.00
#
_symmetry.space_group_name_H-M   'P 1'
#
loop_
_entity.id
_entity.type
_entity.pdbx_description
1 polymer ?
#
loop_
_entity_poly.entity_id
_entity_poly.type
_entity_poly.pdbx_seq_one_letter_code
_entity_poly.pdbx_strand_id
1 'polypeptide(L)'
;MQMNLCLSGLGGCYAKVEYPAVVREAITRVREARPDAVTFNEACSGDVALIAQRTGYHLRFSKVIYNGKPLPCRRPGGRGFFGDAVLSKASILSAASQPFEAQAGPERRVWLCASTRIGVDVCTAHLATHEPVEVAANELQCAELGAILARRAAARAVIFGGDVNRRPSCAPHGFWTRTDGSARQNPGSQQVYGTGAFRSPSARVVPAIHTDHDVLLVRAYLSAH
;
A
#
# COMPACT_ATOMS: atom_id res chain seq x y z
N MET A 1 2.26 6.45 5.94
CA MET A 1 3.51 6.07 5.22
C MET A 1 3.18 5.00 4.21
N GLN A 2 3.66 5.13 2.98
CA GLN A 2 3.50 4.14 1.92
C GLN A 2 4.88 3.64 1.47
N MET A 3 5.02 2.30 1.28
CA MET A 3 6.23 1.66 0.76
C MET A 3 5.85 0.48 -0.15
N ASN A 4 6.51 0.36 -1.29
CA ASN A 4 6.58 -0.87 -2.06
C ASN A 4 7.91 -1.58 -1.73
N LEU A 5 7.88 -2.86 -1.36
CA LEU A 5 9.04 -3.59 -0.84
C LEU A 5 9.64 -4.57 -1.86
N CYS A 6 8.94 -4.85 -2.96
CA CYS A 6 9.36 -5.80 -4.00
C CYS A 6 9.88 -7.16 -3.47
N LEU A 7 9.14 -7.83 -2.59
CA LEU A 7 9.62 -8.99 -1.84
C LEU A 7 9.22 -10.36 -2.41
N SER A 8 8.48 -10.45 -3.53
CA SER A 8 8.04 -11.74 -4.09
C SER A 8 9.20 -12.70 -4.40
N GLY A 9 10.33 -12.15 -4.83
CA GLY A 9 11.47 -12.89 -5.37
C GLY A 9 11.25 -13.38 -6.82
N LEU A 10 10.22 -12.89 -7.50
CA LEU A 10 9.85 -13.23 -8.87
C LEU A 10 9.85 -12.01 -9.81
N GLY A 11 9.52 -10.83 -9.31
CA GLY A 11 9.52 -9.60 -10.11
C GLY A 11 10.92 -9.16 -10.51
N GLY A 12 11.04 -8.46 -11.64
CA GLY A 12 12.32 -7.89 -12.11
C GLY A 12 12.93 -6.89 -11.12
N CYS A 13 12.11 -6.22 -10.30
CA CYS A 13 12.54 -5.34 -9.23
C CYS A 13 13.39 -6.03 -8.16
N TYR A 14 13.20 -7.34 -7.95
CA TYR A 14 13.91 -8.08 -6.90
C TYR A 14 15.43 -8.09 -7.07
N ALA A 15 15.94 -7.91 -8.29
CA ALA A 15 17.37 -7.76 -8.54
C ALA A 15 17.98 -6.51 -7.86
N LYS A 16 17.14 -5.55 -7.48
CA LYS A 16 17.53 -4.31 -6.79
C LYS A 16 17.25 -4.35 -5.28
N VAL A 17 16.69 -5.46 -4.79
CA VAL A 17 16.32 -5.62 -3.38
C VAL A 17 17.43 -6.32 -2.61
N GLU A 18 17.84 -5.74 -1.51
CA GLU A 18 18.80 -6.33 -0.58
C GLU A 18 18.06 -6.96 0.62
N TYR A 19 17.72 -8.25 0.49
CA TYR A 19 17.10 -8.98 1.61
C TYR A 19 18.18 -9.52 2.57
N PRO A 20 18.00 -9.43 3.91
CA PRO A 20 16.87 -8.88 4.66
C PRO A 20 17.02 -7.38 5.03
N ALA A 21 17.95 -6.65 4.41
CA ALA A 21 18.21 -5.24 4.73
C ALA A 21 16.97 -4.36 4.49
N VAL A 22 16.19 -4.61 3.41
CA VAL A 22 14.94 -3.91 3.11
C VAL A 22 13.92 -4.03 4.26
N VAL A 23 13.82 -5.19 4.91
CA VAL A 23 12.91 -5.38 6.06
C VAL A 23 13.39 -4.60 7.28
N ARG A 24 14.72 -4.58 7.52
CA ARG A 24 15.31 -3.76 8.60
C ARG A 24 15.11 -2.27 8.33
N GLU A 25 15.28 -1.84 7.07
CA GLU A 25 15.02 -0.46 6.68
C GLU A 25 13.55 -0.10 6.95
N ALA A 26 12.59 -0.92 6.55
CA ALA A 26 11.17 -0.68 6.81
C ALA A 26 10.89 -0.53 8.32
N ILE A 27 11.47 -1.39 9.19
CA ILE A 27 11.36 -1.27 10.64
C ILE A 27 11.93 0.08 11.13
N THR A 28 13.09 0.47 10.64
CA THR A 28 13.76 1.72 11.02
C THR A 28 12.91 2.92 10.60
N ARG A 29 12.40 2.95 9.35
CA ARG A 29 11.55 4.03 8.85
C ARG A 29 10.26 4.18 9.66
N VAL A 30 9.61 3.06 10.01
CA VAL A 30 8.40 3.09 10.87
C VAL A 30 8.72 3.63 12.26
N ARG A 31 9.84 3.23 12.87
CA ARG A 31 10.25 3.70 14.20
C ARG A 31 10.62 5.19 14.23
N GLU A 32 11.32 5.65 13.19
CA GLU A 32 11.73 7.06 13.07
C GLU A 32 10.54 7.99 12.78
N ALA A 33 9.72 7.65 11.77
CA ALA A 33 8.61 8.48 11.34
C ALA A 33 7.39 8.38 12.27
N ARG A 34 7.23 7.25 12.98
CA ARG A 34 6.08 6.93 13.86
C ARG A 34 4.73 7.25 13.23
N PRO A 35 4.48 6.84 11.97
CA PRO A 35 3.22 7.16 11.29
C PRO A 35 2.06 6.48 12.02
N ASP A 36 0.84 7.05 11.96
CA ASP A 36 -0.35 6.42 12.55
C ASP A 36 -0.81 5.22 11.73
N ALA A 37 -0.52 5.22 10.42
CA ALA A 37 -0.78 4.12 9.51
C ALA A 37 0.38 3.90 8.53
N VAL A 38 0.61 2.64 8.17
CA VAL A 38 1.57 2.23 7.12
C VAL A 38 0.86 1.32 6.15
N THR A 39 1.10 1.55 4.87
CA THR A 39 0.70 0.65 3.80
C THR A 39 1.93 0.08 3.12
N PHE A 40 1.91 -1.23 2.87
CA PHE A 40 2.96 -1.93 2.15
C PHE A 40 2.37 -2.63 0.94
N ASN A 41 2.99 -2.43 -0.21
CA ASN A 41 2.76 -3.24 -1.39
C ASN A 41 3.96 -4.16 -1.65
N GLU A 42 3.73 -5.22 -2.41
CA GLU A 42 4.72 -6.23 -2.76
C GLU A 42 5.44 -6.82 -1.54
N ALA A 43 4.72 -7.02 -0.48
CA ALA A 43 5.24 -7.50 0.79
C ALA A 43 5.06 -9.02 0.96
N CYS A 44 5.85 -9.61 1.84
CA CYS A 44 5.66 -10.98 2.29
C CYS A 44 5.01 -11.01 3.67
N SER A 45 4.02 -11.89 3.86
CA SER A 45 3.23 -11.92 5.11
C SER A 45 4.07 -12.14 6.36
N GLY A 46 5.13 -12.95 6.28
CA GLY A 46 6.05 -13.15 7.41
C GLY A 46 6.92 -11.92 7.69
N ASP A 47 7.35 -11.21 6.64
CA ASP A 47 8.16 -10.00 6.81
C ASP A 47 7.34 -8.86 7.42
N VAL A 48 6.10 -8.63 6.95
CA VAL A 48 5.25 -7.59 7.54
C VAL A 48 4.78 -7.95 8.95
N ALA A 49 4.62 -9.24 9.28
CA ALA A 49 4.37 -9.70 10.64
C ALA A 49 5.56 -9.37 11.56
N LEU A 50 6.80 -9.57 11.09
CA LEU A 50 8.00 -9.18 11.81
C LEU A 50 8.07 -7.65 11.99
N ILE A 51 7.77 -6.87 10.94
CA ILE A 51 7.73 -5.40 11.03
C ILE A 51 6.69 -4.97 12.09
N ALA A 52 5.47 -5.51 12.02
CA ALA A 52 4.41 -5.21 12.98
C ALA A 52 4.82 -5.53 14.43
N GLN A 53 5.38 -6.72 14.65
CA GLN A 53 5.88 -7.15 15.96
C GLN A 53 6.97 -6.20 16.51
N ARG A 54 7.93 -5.83 15.66
CA ARG A 54 9.08 -4.99 16.06
C ARG A 54 8.72 -3.52 16.28
N THR A 55 7.59 -3.09 15.74
CA THR A 55 7.12 -1.70 15.82
C THR A 55 5.92 -1.52 16.74
N GLY A 56 5.24 -2.60 17.16
CA GLY A 56 4.07 -2.57 18.02
C GLY A 56 2.77 -2.18 17.28
N TYR A 57 2.73 -2.35 15.96
CA TYR A 57 1.55 -2.02 15.16
C TYR A 57 0.61 -3.22 14.99
N HIS A 58 -0.69 -2.92 14.87
CA HIS A 58 -1.68 -3.90 14.44
C HIS A 58 -1.59 -4.11 12.93
N LEU A 59 -1.72 -5.37 12.48
CA LEU A 59 -1.53 -5.78 11.09
C LEU A 59 -2.82 -6.34 10.49
N ARG A 60 -3.08 -6.01 9.21
CA ARG A 60 -3.92 -6.79 8.27
C ARG A 60 -3.16 -7.01 6.98
N PHE A 61 -3.34 -8.19 6.40
CA PHE A 61 -2.64 -8.63 5.21
C PHE A 61 -3.62 -9.26 4.21
N SER A 62 -3.46 -8.94 2.93
CA SER A 62 -4.20 -9.55 1.82
C SER A 62 -3.23 -10.27 0.90
N LYS A 63 -3.52 -11.54 0.61
CA LYS A 63 -2.71 -12.37 -0.28
C LYS A 63 -3.04 -12.08 -1.74
N VAL A 64 -2.01 -11.97 -2.55
CA VAL A 64 -2.13 -11.99 -4.01
C VAL A 64 -2.32 -13.43 -4.47
N ILE A 65 -3.24 -13.62 -5.42
CA ILE A 65 -3.47 -14.90 -6.10
C ILE A 65 -2.73 -14.88 -7.43
N TYR A 66 -1.93 -15.88 -7.66
CA TYR A 66 -1.18 -16.08 -8.91
C TYR A 66 -1.49 -17.45 -9.49
N ASN A 67 -1.96 -17.52 -10.74
CA ASN A 67 -2.43 -18.77 -11.35
C ASN A 67 -3.40 -19.56 -10.44
N GLY A 68 -4.38 -18.88 -9.85
CA GLY A 68 -5.42 -19.50 -9.01
C GLY A 68 -4.99 -19.91 -7.60
N LYS A 69 -3.76 -19.65 -7.18
CA LYS A 69 -3.22 -20.02 -5.86
C LYS A 69 -2.54 -18.84 -5.18
N PRO A 70 -2.52 -18.77 -3.83
CA PRO A 70 -1.72 -17.80 -3.11
C PRO A 70 -0.25 -17.89 -3.53
N LEU A 71 0.36 -16.74 -3.88
CA LEU A 71 1.75 -16.68 -4.31
C LEU A 71 2.70 -16.75 -3.11
N PRO A 72 3.52 -17.80 -2.95
CA PRO A 72 4.51 -17.85 -1.89
C PRO A 72 5.71 -16.94 -2.23
N CYS A 73 6.28 -16.30 -1.21
CA CYS A 73 7.53 -15.58 -1.34
C CYS A 73 8.71 -16.57 -1.50
N ARG A 74 9.59 -16.36 -2.49
CA ARG A 74 10.52 -17.38 -2.94
C ARG A 74 11.99 -17.15 -2.63
N ARG A 75 12.45 -15.92 -2.49
CA ARG A 75 13.89 -15.61 -2.32
C ARG A 75 14.13 -14.72 -1.10
N PRO A 76 14.53 -15.30 0.06
CA PRO A 76 14.50 -16.73 0.38
C PRO A 76 13.05 -17.23 0.54
N GLY A 77 12.84 -18.53 0.47
CA GLY A 77 11.56 -19.15 0.79
C GLY A 77 11.22 -19.08 2.27
N GLY A 78 10.02 -19.55 2.65
CA GLY A 78 9.60 -19.62 4.06
C GLY A 78 9.11 -18.30 4.67
N ARG A 79 9.00 -17.22 3.87
CA ARG A 79 8.53 -15.89 4.34
C ARG A 79 7.02 -15.69 4.20
N GLY A 80 6.25 -16.77 4.03
CA GLY A 80 4.82 -16.72 3.83
C GLY A 80 4.41 -16.37 2.40
N PHE A 81 3.33 -15.61 2.24
CA PHE A 81 2.72 -15.27 0.97
C PHE A 81 2.96 -13.82 0.58
N PHE A 82 3.03 -13.58 -0.72
CA PHE A 82 3.11 -12.26 -1.33
C PHE A 82 1.75 -11.55 -1.31
N GLY A 83 1.77 -10.23 -1.13
CA GLY A 83 0.56 -9.42 -1.11
C GLY A 83 0.75 -8.02 -0.56
N ASP A 84 -0.34 -7.44 -0.06
CA ASP A 84 -0.41 -6.09 0.45
C ASP A 84 -0.78 -6.05 1.92
N ALA A 85 -0.29 -5.06 2.65
CA ALA A 85 -0.51 -4.95 4.08
C ALA A 85 -0.90 -3.54 4.53
N VAL A 86 -1.71 -3.49 5.58
CA VAL A 86 -1.99 -2.30 6.37
C VAL A 86 -1.50 -2.51 7.79
N LEU A 87 -0.69 -1.58 8.29
CA LEU A 87 -0.35 -1.47 9.70
C LEU A 87 -0.97 -0.21 10.29
N SER A 88 -1.43 -0.28 11.54
CA SER A 88 -2.02 0.84 12.27
C SER A 88 -1.58 0.84 13.73
N LYS A 89 -1.29 2.03 14.30
CA LYS A 89 -1.12 2.18 15.75
C LYS A 89 -2.42 1.93 16.49
N ALA A 90 -3.53 2.43 15.94
CA ALA A 90 -4.85 2.16 16.51
C ALA A 90 -5.28 0.73 16.24
N SER A 91 -5.96 0.11 17.20
CA SER A 91 -6.48 -1.25 17.06
C SER A 91 -7.39 -1.36 15.85
N ILE A 92 -7.22 -2.42 15.07
CA ILE A 92 -8.03 -2.74 13.89
C ILE A 92 -9.22 -3.60 14.34
N LEU A 93 -10.43 -3.07 14.14
CA LEU A 93 -11.69 -3.72 14.51
C LEU A 93 -12.12 -4.76 13.47
N SER A 94 -11.99 -4.42 12.19
CA SER A 94 -12.36 -5.28 11.06
C SER A 94 -11.50 -4.98 9.84
N ALA A 95 -11.54 -5.88 8.86
CA ALA A 95 -10.92 -5.63 7.57
C ALA A 95 -11.75 -6.30 6.46
N ALA A 96 -11.70 -5.72 5.27
CA ALA A 96 -12.25 -6.28 4.05
C ALA A 96 -11.19 -6.25 2.95
N SER A 97 -11.13 -7.32 2.17
CA SER A 97 -10.24 -7.44 1.03
C SER A 97 -10.90 -8.29 -0.04
N GLN A 98 -10.79 -7.88 -1.29
CA GLN A 98 -11.29 -8.64 -2.45
C GLN A 98 -10.38 -8.38 -3.66
N PRO A 99 -10.34 -9.30 -4.63
CA PRO A 99 -9.79 -9.01 -5.94
C PRO A 99 -10.60 -7.89 -6.61
N PHE A 100 -9.93 -7.06 -7.40
CA PHE A 100 -10.62 -6.18 -8.34
C PHE A 100 -11.39 -7.01 -9.38
N GLU A 101 -12.46 -6.45 -9.94
CA GLU A 101 -13.22 -7.10 -11.02
C GLU A 101 -12.35 -7.23 -12.29
N ALA A 102 -11.72 -6.14 -12.71
CA ALA A 102 -10.80 -6.14 -13.83
C ALA A 102 -9.42 -6.67 -13.41
N GLN A 103 -8.91 -7.61 -14.16
CA GLN A 103 -7.61 -8.25 -13.94
C GLN A 103 -6.83 -8.32 -15.25
N ALA A 104 -5.50 -8.30 -15.16
CA ALA A 104 -4.61 -8.57 -16.27
C ALA A 104 -3.61 -9.68 -15.89
N GLY A 105 -3.37 -10.60 -16.81
CA GLY A 105 -2.41 -11.67 -16.59
C GLY A 105 -2.77 -12.65 -15.46
N PRO A 106 -1.78 -13.42 -14.98
CA PRO A 106 -2.00 -14.46 -13.98
C PRO A 106 -2.07 -13.94 -12.54
N GLU A 107 -1.63 -12.71 -12.27
CA GLU A 107 -1.62 -12.09 -10.96
C GLU A 107 -2.92 -11.32 -10.73
N ARG A 108 -3.69 -11.74 -9.73
CA ARG A 108 -4.92 -11.07 -9.35
C ARG A 108 -4.64 -9.97 -8.34
N ARG A 109 -4.76 -8.74 -8.79
CA ARG A 109 -4.65 -7.54 -7.95
C ARG A 109 -5.82 -7.47 -6.98
N VAL A 110 -5.52 -7.03 -5.75
CA VAL A 110 -6.47 -6.98 -4.65
C VAL A 110 -6.47 -5.60 -4.01
N TRP A 111 -7.58 -5.24 -3.36
CA TRP A 111 -7.62 -4.13 -2.42
C TRP A 111 -7.80 -4.65 -1.00
N LEU A 112 -7.31 -3.89 -0.04
CA LEU A 112 -7.45 -4.17 1.40
C LEU A 112 -7.80 -2.87 2.12
N CYS A 113 -8.85 -2.90 2.96
CA CYS A 113 -9.19 -1.81 3.86
C CYS A 113 -9.37 -2.33 5.28
N ALA A 114 -8.75 -1.67 6.24
CA ALA A 114 -8.81 -1.97 7.67
C ALA A 114 -9.52 -0.84 8.42
N SER A 115 -10.58 -1.15 9.15
CA SER A 115 -11.33 -0.21 9.98
C SER A 115 -10.74 -0.14 11.37
N THR A 116 -10.34 1.04 11.82
CA THR A 116 -9.68 1.24 13.12
C THR A 116 -10.66 1.73 14.19
N ARG A 117 -10.28 1.55 15.46
CA ARG A 117 -11.08 1.99 16.61
C ARG A 117 -11.25 3.52 16.70
N ILE A 118 -10.38 4.29 16.06
CA ILE A 118 -10.45 5.77 16.05
C ILE A 118 -11.32 6.35 14.92
N GLY A 119 -12.14 5.53 14.27
CA GLY A 119 -13.06 6.02 13.23
C GLY A 119 -12.41 6.22 11.85
N VAL A 120 -11.19 5.75 11.64
CA VAL A 120 -10.46 5.86 10.37
C VAL A 120 -10.40 4.50 9.68
N ASP A 121 -10.70 4.47 8.39
CA ASP A 121 -10.40 3.35 7.51
C ASP A 121 -9.05 3.59 6.82
N VAL A 122 -8.16 2.62 6.94
CA VAL A 122 -6.85 2.62 6.24
C VAL A 122 -6.92 1.60 5.12
N CYS A 123 -6.73 2.07 3.89
CA CYS A 123 -6.84 1.24 2.69
C CYS A 123 -5.52 1.16 1.93
N THR A 124 -5.30 0.06 1.22
CA THR A 124 -4.19 -0.12 0.28
C THR A 124 -4.61 -0.96 -0.92
N ALA A 125 -3.89 -0.79 -2.01
CA ALA A 125 -3.94 -1.63 -3.20
C ALA A 125 -2.64 -1.47 -3.99
N HIS A 126 -2.28 -2.51 -4.76
CA HIS A 126 -1.28 -2.44 -5.80
C HIS A 126 -1.98 -2.73 -7.13
N LEU A 127 -2.13 -1.71 -7.97
CA LEU A 127 -2.85 -1.85 -9.24
C LEU A 127 -1.97 -2.51 -10.30
N ALA A 128 -2.59 -2.99 -11.38
CA ALA A 128 -1.91 -3.47 -12.56
C ALA A 128 -0.90 -2.43 -13.07
N THR A 129 0.15 -2.87 -13.75
CA THR A 129 1.17 -1.96 -14.26
C THR A 129 0.64 -1.11 -15.42
N HIS A 130 1.42 -0.14 -15.86
CA HIS A 130 1.07 0.69 -17.03
C HIS A 130 1.65 0.14 -18.34
N GLU A 131 2.01 -1.15 -18.33
CA GLU A 131 2.42 -1.87 -19.54
C GLU A 131 1.24 -1.99 -20.53
N PRO A 132 1.48 -2.00 -21.84
CA PRO A 132 0.42 -1.99 -22.85
C PRO A 132 -0.66 -3.06 -22.65
N VAL A 133 -0.27 -4.24 -22.15
CA VAL A 133 -1.20 -5.38 -21.91
C VAL A 133 -1.99 -5.25 -20.61
N GLU A 134 -1.61 -4.35 -19.71
CA GLU A 134 -2.20 -4.17 -18.38
C GLU A 134 -2.92 -2.82 -18.19
N VAL A 135 -2.68 -1.85 -19.07
CA VAL A 135 -3.18 -0.47 -18.92
C VAL A 135 -4.70 -0.41 -18.80
N ALA A 136 -5.43 -1.19 -19.59
CA ALA A 136 -6.90 -1.22 -19.53
C ALA A 136 -7.40 -1.75 -18.17
N ALA A 137 -6.74 -2.77 -17.62
CA ALA A 137 -7.07 -3.28 -16.29
C ALA A 137 -6.73 -2.24 -15.20
N ASN A 138 -5.59 -1.54 -15.32
CA ASN A 138 -5.21 -0.48 -14.40
C ASN A 138 -6.26 0.64 -14.36
N GLU A 139 -6.79 1.07 -15.50
CA GLU A 139 -7.82 2.11 -15.58
C GLU A 139 -9.13 1.68 -14.90
N LEU A 140 -9.59 0.44 -15.16
CA LEU A 140 -10.78 -0.10 -14.53
C LEU A 140 -10.59 -0.31 -13.02
N GLN A 141 -9.44 -0.83 -12.60
CA GLN A 141 -9.08 -0.96 -11.18
C GLN A 141 -9.02 0.40 -10.48
N CYS A 142 -8.51 1.42 -11.14
CA CYS A 142 -8.46 2.79 -10.63
C CYS A 142 -9.89 3.34 -10.40
N ALA A 143 -10.80 3.14 -11.35
CA ALA A 143 -12.20 3.54 -11.22
C ALA A 143 -12.91 2.78 -10.08
N GLU A 144 -12.70 1.45 -9.98
CA GLU A 144 -13.25 0.62 -8.91
C GLU A 144 -12.70 1.03 -7.53
N LEU A 145 -11.39 1.28 -7.42
CA LEU A 145 -10.77 1.79 -6.20
C LEU A 145 -11.41 3.10 -5.76
N GLY A 146 -11.61 4.05 -6.67
CA GLY A 146 -12.30 5.31 -6.39
C GLY A 146 -13.70 5.07 -5.82
N ALA A 147 -14.48 4.15 -6.41
CA ALA A 147 -15.82 3.80 -5.94
C ALA A 147 -15.79 3.14 -4.55
N ILE A 148 -14.82 2.27 -4.27
CA ILE A 148 -14.62 1.64 -2.96
C ILE A 148 -14.33 2.70 -1.89
N LEU A 149 -13.39 3.61 -2.16
CA LEU A 149 -13.01 4.67 -1.22
C LEU A 149 -14.18 5.62 -0.96
N ALA A 150 -14.96 6.00 -1.98
CA ALA A 150 -16.15 6.85 -1.86
C ALA A 150 -17.22 6.21 -0.96
N ARG A 151 -17.51 4.91 -1.16
CA ARG A 151 -18.48 4.18 -0.31
C ARG A 151 -18.05 4.16 1.16
N ARG A 152 -16.76 3.96 1.44
CA ARG A 152 -16.23 3.98 2.81
C ARG A 152 -16.28 5.37 3.43
N ALA A 153 -16.00 6.40 2.64
CA ALA A 153 -16.01 7.79 3.09
C ALA A 153 -17.41 8.30 3.49
N ALA A 154 -18.46 7.64 3.08
CA ALA A 154 -19.84 7.95 3.51
C ALA A 154 -20.05 7.73 5.02
N ALA A 155 -19.26 6.88 5.68
CA ALA A 155 -19.43 6.52 7.09
C ALA A 155 -18.20 6.82 7.96
N ARG A 156 -17.01 6.96 7.39
CA ARG A 156 -15.75 7.05 8.15
C ARG A 156 -14.74 7.95 7.44
N ALA A 157 -13.81 8.52 8.18
CA ALA A 157 -12.64 9.13 7.57
C ALA A 157 -11.80 8.03 6.88
N VAL A 158 -11.35 8.28 5.65
CA VAL A 158 -10.59 7.30 4.87
C VAL A 158 -9.23 7.86 4.51
N ILE A 159 -8.20 7.06 4.71
CA ILE A 159 -6.86 7.25 4.17
C ILE A 159 -6.48 6.03 3.32
N PHE A 160 -5.98 6.27 2.14
CA PHE A 160 -5.44 5.26 1.23
C PHE A 160 -3.95 5.51 1.02
N GLY A 161 -3.15 4.46 0.94
CA GLY A 161 -1.78 4.51 0.45
C GLY A 161 -1.52 3.27 -0.40
N GLY A 162 -0.96 3.45 -1.60
CA GLY A 162 -0.71 2.32 -2.49
C GLY A 162 0.14 2.69 -3.70
N ASP A 163 0.66 1.66 -4.35
CA ASP A 163 1.28 1.76 -5.66
C ASP A 163 0.21 1.57 -6.73
N VAL A 164 -0.24 2.68 -7.30
CA VAL A 164 -1.29 2.67 -8.31
C VAL A 164 -0.73 2.52 -9.74
N ASN A 165 0.60 2.45 -9.88
CA ASN A 165 1.29 2.28 -11.17
C ASN A 165 0.89 3.29 -12.25
N ARG A 166 0.45 4.49 -11.84
CA ARG A 166 0.03 5.56 -12.76
C ARG A 166 0.19 6.93 -12.11
N ARG A 167 0.36 7.97 -12.94
CA ARG A 167 0.46 9.36 -12.46
C ARG A 167 -0.91 10.00 -12.17
N PRO A 168 -1.95 9.81 -13.02
CA PRO A 168 -3.28 10.31 -12.70
C PRO A 168 -3.84 9.67 -11.43
N SER A 169 -4.49 10.47 -10.59
CA SER A 169 -5.06 10.01 -9.33
C SER A 169 -6.29 9.13 -9.52
N CYS A 170 -6.43 8.11 -8.67
CA CYS A 170 -7.66 7.31 -8.51
C CYS A 170 -8.56 7.82 -7.38
N ALA A 171 -8.19 8.92 -6.74
CA ALA A 171 -8.96 9.49 -5.64
C ALA A 171 -10.35 9.91 -6.09
N PRO A 172 -11.41 9.56 -5.35
CA PRO A 172 -12.76 10.05 -5.66
C PRO A 172 -12.88 11.55 -5.36
N HIS A 173 -13.96 12.17 -5.86
CA HIS A 173 -14.25 13.56 -5.56
C HIS A 173 -14.26 13.83 -4.04
N GLY A 174 -13.71 14.96 -3.62
CA GLY A 174 -13.62 15.35 -2.21
C GLY A 174 -12.42 14.77 -1.44
N PHE A 175 -11.58 13.96 -2.09
CA PHE A 175 -10.31 13.52 -1.54
C PHE A 175 -9.17 14.41 -2.03
N TRP A 176 -8.19 14.63 -1.16
CA TRP A 176 -6.90 15.18 -1.57
C TRP A 176 -5.95 14.04 -1.97
N THR A 177 -4.98 14.36 -2.83
CA THR A 177 -3.94 13.43 -3.30
C THR A 177 -2.55 13.96 -2.95
N ARG A 178 -1.65 13.06 -2.54
CA ARG A 178 -0.20 13.27 -2.46
C ARG A 178 0.52 12.10 -3.12
N THR A 179 1.59 12.39 -3.85
CA THR A 179 2.33 11.42 -4.66
C THR A 179 3.81 11.47 -4.36
N ASP A 180 4.50 10.41 -4.77
CA ASP A 180 5.96 10.34 -4.78
C ASP A 180 6.58 10.97 -6.05
N GLY A 181 6.01 12.05 -6.57
CA GLY A 181 6.42 12.69 -7.83
C GLY A 181 7.89 13.08 -7.92
N SER A 182 8.62 13.15 -6.81
CA SER A 182 10.07 13.37 -6.75
C SER A 182 10.88 12.09 -6.54
N ALA A 183 10.27 10.91 -6.62
CA ALA A 183 10.96 9.63 -6.49
C ALA A 183 11.96 9.41 -7.62
N ARG A 184 13.03 8.67 -7.31
CA ARG A 184 14.11 8.37 -8.28
C ARG A 184 13.66 7.40 -9.37
N GLN A 185 12.74 6.50 -9.04
CA GLN A 185 12.17 5.51 -9.98
C GLN A 185 10.65 5.58 -9.93
N ASN A 186 10.01 5.40 -11.07
CA ASN A 186 8.55 5.40 -11.24
C ASN A 186 7.85 6.59 -10.55
N PRO A 187 8.30 7.86 -10.76
CA PRO A 187 7.76 9.01 -10.03
C PRO A 187 6.26 9.17 -10.27
N GLY A 188 5.51 9.30 -9.18
CA GLY A 188 4.06 9.47 -9.17
C GLY A 188 3.26 8.17 -9.12
N SER A 189 3.91 7.00 -9.08
CA SER A 189 3.24 5.70 -9.00
C SER A 189 2.70 5.40 -7.61
N GLN A 190 3.44 5.77 -6.57
CA GLN A 190 2.95 5.65 -5.19
C GLN A 190 2.14 6.88 -4.82
N GLN A 191 0.94 6.65 -4.34
CA GLN A 191 0.00 7.72 -4.02
C GLN A 191 -0.66 7.51 -2.65
N VAL A 192 -0.99 8.63 -2.00
CA VAL A 192 -1.77 8.67 -0.76
C VAL A 192 -2.96 9.59 -0.98
N TYR A 193 -4.14 9.10 -0.65
CA TYR A 193 -5.39 9.86 -0.70
C TYR A 193 -5.99 10.01 0.68
N GLY A 194 -6.70 11.08 0.96
CA GLY A 194 -7.44 11.22 2.20
C GLY A 194 -8.69 12.06 2.03
N THR A 195 -9.71 11.74 2.81
CA THR A 195 -10.94 12.53 2.89
C THR A 195 -10.66 13.94 3.43
N GLY A 196 -11.59 14.87 3.21
CA GLY A 196 -11.52 16.23 3.77
C GLY A 196 -11.48 16.30 5.30
N ALA A 197 -11.74 15.20 5.99
CA ALA A 197 -11.52 15.07 7.44
C ALA A 197 -10.04 15.22 7.83
N PHE A 198 -9.11 14.96 6.91
CA PHE A 198 -7.68 15.15 7.13
C PHE A 198 -7.24 16.49 6.51
N ARG A 199 -6.80 17.44 7.34
CA ARG A 199 -6.42 18.80 6.94
C ARG A 199 -4.92 18.94 6.74
N SER A 200 -4.54 19.97 5.97
CA SER A 200 -3.16 20.39 5.74
C SER A 200 -2.23 19.25 5.30
N PRO A 201 -2.60 18.46 4.29
CA PRO A 201 -1.77 17.36 3.86
C PRO A 201 -0.46 17.85 3.23
N SER A 202 0.67 17.33 3.73
CA SER A 202 2.00 17.53 3.16
C SER A 202 2.65 16.19 2.87
N ALA A 203 3.55 16.15 1.88
CA ALA A 203 4.25 14.95 1.48
C ALA A 203 5.76 15.16 1.46
N ARG A 204 6.49 14.11 1.77
CA ARG A 204 7.94 14.02 1.61
C ARG A 204 8.30 12.65 1.07
N VAL A 205 9.10 12.62 0.02
CA VAL A 205 9.73 11.40 -0.49
C VAL A 205 11.06 11.22 0.23
N VAL A 206 11.29 10.03 0.78
CA VAL A 206 12.52 9.66 1.46
C VAL A 206 13.18 8.55 0.65
N PRO A 207 14.43 8.74 0.19
CA PRO A 207 15.14 7.72 -0.56
C PRO A 207 15.21 6.41 0.20
N ALA A 208 14.78 5.32 -0.44
CA ALA A 208 15.03 3.97 0.04
C ALA A 208 16.45 3.53 -0.36
N ILE A 209 17.05 2.67 0.45
CA ILE A 209 18.41 2.18 0.23
C ILE A 209 18.40 0.76 -0.34
N HIS A 210 17.47 -0.08 0.13
CA HIS A 210 17.48 -1.52 -0.12
C HIS A 210 16.31 -2.02 -0.98
N THR A 211 15.56 -1.11 -1.62
CA THR A 211 14.49 -1.43 -2.57
C THR A 211 14.49 -0.39 -3.70
N ASP A 212 13.78 -0.68 -4.77
CA ASP A 212 13.68 0.19 -5.95
C ASP A 212 12.63 1.30 -5.82
N HIS A 213 11.82 1.30 -4.79
CA HIS A 213 10.84 2.33 -4.53
C HIS A 213 11.20 3.18 -3.32
N ASP A 214 11.19 4.51 -3.49
CA ASP A 214 11.36 5.45 -2.39
C ASP A 214 10.14 5.44 -1.45
N VAL A 215 10.33 5.87 -0.20
CA VAL A 215 9.27 5.91 0.82
C VAL A 215 8.45 7.19 0.68
N LEU A 216 7.14 7.08 0.56
CA LEU A 216 6.24 8.24 0.59
C LEU A 216 5.71 8.47 2.02
N LEU A 217 6.14 9.56 2.64
CA LEU A 217 5.64 10.02 3.93
C LEU A 217 4.63 11.14 3.72
N VAL A 218 3.43 10.96 4.25
CA VAL A 218 2.39 12.00 4.25
C VAL A 218 2.00 12.33 5.69
N ARG A 219 1.95 13.62 5.99
CA ARG A 219 1.42 14.16 7.25
C ARG A 219 0.13 14.88 6.95
N ALA A 220 -0.91 14.59 7.70
CA ALA A 220 -2.18 15.30 7.71
C ALA A 220 -2.79 15.21 9.10
N TYR A 221 -3.65 16.16 9.44
CA TYR A 221 -4.25 16.25 10.77
C TYR A 221 -5.73 15.88 10.69
N LEU A 222 -6.14 14.84 11.41
CA LEU A 222 -7.55 14.50 11.54
C LEU A 222 -8.25 15.63 12.32
N SER A 223 -9.31 16.19 11.71
CA SER A 223 -10.13 17.21 12.39
C SER A 223 -10.79 16.58 13.62
N ALA A 224 -10.73 17.27 14.76
CA ALA A 224 -11.58 16.93 15.89
C ALA A 224 -13.05 17.17 15.48
N HIS A 225 -13.91 16.23 15.75
CA HIS A 225 -15.37 16.39 15.65
C HIS A 225 -15.92 17.09 16.85
#